data_8089c1526fa89574061075da2e56bfa6
#
_entry.id   8089c1526fa89574061075da2e56bfa6
#
_cell.length_a   1.000
_cell.length_b   1.000
_cell.length_c   1.000
_cell.angle_alpha   90.00
_cell.angle_beta   90.00
_cell.angle_gamma   90.00
#
_symmetry.space_group_name_H-M   'P 1'
#
loop_
_entity.id
_entity.type
_entity.pdbx_description
1 polymer ?
#
loop_
_entity_poly.entity_id
_entity_poly.type
_entity_poly.pdbx_seq_one_letter_code
_entity_poly.pdbx_strand_id
1 'polypeptide(L)'
;AGGSALTITEKYDGSTWTEVNDLNTGRTSLAGSGTQTATLAIAGAPNRAINESFDGTSWTEVGDLNNGRNALYAVGTSTASLAFGGTGNHNESWNGSAWTELNNLNTSRSDLSGAGTTTAALAYGGESGLTNTENFNGTSWTEVNDLSGGIFGGWGSGISTSALLYGGKTPAPAFTTKAEIFDGTSWAETGSMATAITQSGGSVGGTGTTALQAGGDNADGYKDTTQEFSTENFVTKTFDTD
;
A
#
# COMPACT_ATOMS: atom_id res chain seq x y z
N ALA A 1 -8.26 16.80 -8.74
CA ALA A 1 -7.15 17.54 -9.32
C ALA A 1 -5.92 16.64 -9.21
N GLY A 2 -5.40 16.13 -10.33
CA GLY A 2 -4.18 15.34 -10.34
C GLY A 2 -2.99 16.23 -10.00
N GLY A 3 -2.32 15.96 -8.88
CA GLY A 3 -1.02 16.53 -8.62
C GLY A 3 -0.07 16.18 -9.77
N SER A 4 0.90 17.03 -10.03
CA SER A 4 1.96 16.73 -11.00
C SER A 4 2.65 15.44 -10.57
N ALA A 5 2.89 14.53 -11.52
CA ALA A 5 3.66 13.32 -11.25
C ALA A 5 5.07 13.73 -10.80
N LEU A 6 5.42 13.40 -9.57
CA LEU A 6 6.73 13.73 -8.99
C LEU A 6 7.67 12.53 -9.15
N THR A 7 8.96 12.84 -9.19
CA THR A 7 10.06 11.86 -9.19
C THR A 7 10.70 11.74 -7.80
N ILE A 8 10.48 12.72 -6.93
CA ILE A 8 11.14 12.88 -5.64
C ILE A 8 11.04 11.61 -4.79
N THR A 9 12.17 11.20 -4.27
CA THR A 9 12.28 10.07 -3.35
C THR A 9 12.95 10.54 -2.06
N GLU A 10 12.32 10.22 -0.93
CA GLU A 10 12.84 10.53 0.40
C GLU A 10 13.00 9.25 1.20
N LYS A 11 13.97 9.23 2.09
CA LYS A 11 14.30 8.13 2.99
C LYS A 11 14.18 8.58 4.45
N TYR A 12 13.51 7.79 5.27
CA TYR A 12 13.33 8.04 6.70
C TYR A 12 14.29 7.19 7.52
N ASP A 13 15.06 7.81 8.42
CA ASP A 13 16.03 7.13 9.29
C ASP A 13 15.49 6.79 10.70
N GLY A 14 14.21 7.05 10.95
CA GLY A 14 13.56 6.91 12.25
C GLY A 14 13.41 8.25 12.99
N SER A 15 13.98 9.34 12.47
CA SER A 15 13.90 10.69 13.03
C SER A 15 13.71 11.77 11.97
N THR A 16 14.36 11.66 10.82
CA THR A 16 14.36 12.67 9.75
C THR A 16 14.15 12.05 8.39
N TRP A 17 13.50 12.81 7.49
CA TRP A 17 13.43 12.50 6.08
C TRP A 17 14.60 13.16 5.35
N THR A 18 15.19 12.45 4.40
CA THR A 18 16.30 12.95 3.57
C THR A 18 16.02 12.59 2.11
N GLU A 19 16.10 13.59 1.24
CA GLU A 19 15.98 13.39 -0.20
C GLU A 19 17.14 12.54 -0.72
N VAL A 20 16.82 11.59 -1.59
CA VAL A 20 17.76 10.71 -2.28
C VAL A 20 17.53 10.81 -3.79
N ASN A 21 18.22 10.00 -4.60
CA ASN A 21 18.06 10.08 -6.04
C ASN A 21 16.64 9.78 -6.49
N ASP A 22 16.16 10.57 -7.41
CA ASP A 22 14.80 10.55 -7.95
C ASP A 22 14.50 9.32 -8.82
N LEU A 23 13.21 8.96 -8.89
CA LEU A 23 12.68 8.08 -9.92
C LEU A 23 13.02 8.60 -11.33
N ASN A 24 13.35 7.72 -12.26
CA ASN A 24 13.58 8.11 -13.65
C ASN A 24 12.29 8.59 -14.33
N THR A 25 11.14 8.07 -13.90
CA THR A 25 9.84 8.45 -14.47
C THR A 25 8.86 8.83 -13.37
N GLY A 26 8.46 10.10 -13.33
CA GLY A 26 7.46 10.61 -12.40
C GLY A 26 6.09 9.97 -12.63
N ARG A 27 5.45 9.50 -11.54
CA ARG A 27 4.12 8.89 -11.55
C ARG A 27 3.44 8.96 -10.20
N THR A 28 2.12 8.83 -10.20
CA THR A 28 1.30 8.79 -9.00
C THR A 28 0.60 7.44 -8.87
N SER A 29 0.00 7.15 -7.73
CA SER A 29 -0.79 5.93 -7.50
C SER A 29 -0.04 4.64 -7.87
N LEU A 30 1.26 4.63 -7.62
CA LEU A 30 2.13 3.46 -7.76
C LEU A 30 2.06 2.62 -6.48
N ALA A 31 2.48 1.37 -6.57
CA ALA A 31 2.76 0.54 -5.41
C ALA A 31 4.26 0.43 -5.15
N GLY A 32 4.62 0.08 -3.93
CA GLY A 32 6.00 -0.19 -3.54
C GLY A 32 6.15 -1.51 -2.80
N SER A 33 7.30 -2.17 -2.95
CA SER A 33 7.65 -3.33 -2.14
C SER A 33 9.15 -3.41 -1.91
N GLY A 34 9.56 -3.80 -0.71
CA GLY A 34 10.98 -3.89 -0.36
C GLY A 34 11.34 -3.17 0.93
N THR A 35 12.60 -2.73 1.00
CA THR A 35 13.19 -2.02 2.14
C THR A 35 13.70 -0.66 1.68
N GLN A 36 14.11 0.20 2.62
CA GLN A 36 14.71 1.51 2.33
C GLN A 36 15.96 1.48 1.43
N THR A 37 16.65 0.36 1.39
CA THR A 37 17.89 0.19 0.61
C THR A 37 17.72 -0.72 -0.61
N ALA A 38 16.57 -1.35 -0.75
CA ALA A 38 16.27 -2.24 -1.87
C ALA A 38 14.75 -2.33 -2.05
N THR A 39 14.20 -1.52 -2.95
CA THR A 39 12.75 -1.44 -3.17
C THR A 39 12.40 -1.41 -4.66
N LEU A 40 11.17 -1.79 -4.97
CA LEU A 40 10.54 -1.61 -6.26
C LEU A 40 9.51 -0.48 -6.19
N ALA A 41 9.48 0.35 -7.21
CA ALA A 41 8.38 1.24 -7.55
C ALA A 41 7.64 0.63 -8.73
N ILE A 42 6.37 0.27 -8.54
CA ILE A 42 5.63 -0.62 -9.42
C ILE A 42 4.46 0.12 -10.05
N ALA A 43 4.39 0.13 -11.38
CA ALA A 43 3.26 0.67 -12.14
C ALA A 43 2.97 2.16 -11.85
N GLY A 44 1.70 2.57 -11.87
CA GLY A 44 1.25 3.92 -11.53
C GLY A 44 0.48 4.60 -12.67
N ALA A 45 -0.10 5.76 -12.34
CA ALA A 45 -0.89 6.52 -13.29
C ALA A 45 -0.03 7.12 -14.42
N PRO A 46 -0.57 7.21 -15.66
CA PRO A 46 -1.89 6.73 -16.13
C PRO A 46 -1.84 5.28 -16.66
N ASN A 47 -2.04 4.28 -15.80
CA ASN A 47 -2.00 2.84 -16.15
C ASN A 47 -0.68 2.41 -16.78
N ARG A 48 0.42 2.77 -16.15
CA ARG A 48 1.76 2.38 -16.63
C ARG A 48 2.08 0.93 -16.22
N ALA A 49 2.89 0.26 -17.04
CA ALA A 49 3.45 -1.05 -16.72
C ALA A 49 4.86 -0.97 -16.12
N ILE A 50 5.52 0.18 -16.27
CA ILE A 50 6.93 0.39 -15.92
C ILE A 50 7.21 0.16 -14.44
N ASN A 51 8.36 -0.44 -14.16
CA ASN A 51 8.85 -0.65 -12.82
C ASN A 51 10.29 -0.17 -12.69
N GLU A 52 10.63 0.35 -11.54
CA GLU A 52 12.00 0.77 -11.21
C GLU A 52 12.44 0.12 -9.92
N SER A 53 13.69 -0.32 -9.88
CA SER A 53 14.33 -0.88 -8.69
C SER A 53 15.34 0.11 -8.12
N PHE A 54 15.27 0.33 -6.81
CA PHE A 54 16.21 1.14 -6.03
C PHE A 54 17.24 0.24 -5.35
N ASP A 55 18.51 0.57 -5.49
CA ASP A 55 19.63 -0.17 -4.91
C ASP A 55 20.19 0.47 -3.59
N GLY A 56 19.47 1.46 -3.04
CA GLY A 56 19.90 2.26 -1.90
C GLY A 56 20.52 3.60 -2.32
N THR A 57 20.81 3.79 -3.62
CA THR A 57 21.45 4.99 -4.16
C THR A 57 20.72 5.51 -5.38
N SER A 58 20.35 4.65 -6.34
CA SER A 58 19.77 5.04 -7.62
C SER A 58 18.61 4.13 -8.03
N TRP A 59 17.74 4.67 -8.88
CA TRP A 59 16.67 3.93 -9.52
C TRP A 59 17.09 3.43 -10.90
N THR A 60 16.75 2.19 -11.20
CA THR A 60 17.00 1.55 -12.50
C THR A 60 15.72 0.91 -13.00
N GLU A 61 15.35 1.16 -14.25
CA GLU A 61 14.20 0.50 -14.89
C GLU A 61 14.45 -1.00 -15.00
N VAL A 62 13.42 -1.77 -14.63
CA VAL A 62 13.44 -3.25 -14.65
C VAL A 62 12.23 -3.77 -15.44
N GLY A 63 12.06 -5.09 -15.52
CA GLY A 63 10.98 -5.70 -16.31
C GLY A 63 9.59 -5.17 -15.98
N ASP A 64 8.82 -4.88 -17.03
CA ASP A 64 7.46 -4.33 -16.93
C ASP A 64 6.43 -5.36 -16.49
N LEU A 65 5.36 -4.88 -15.81
CA LEU A 65 4.14 -5.66 -15.63
C LEU A 65 3.55 -6.09 -16.99
N ASN A 66 2.90 -7.26 -17.03
CA ASN A 66 2.17 -7.68 -18.23
C ASN A 66 0.93 -6.80 -18.46
N ASN A 67 0.34 -6.28 -17.39
CA ASN A 67 -0.83 -5.40 -17.46
C ASN A 67 -0.54 -4.07 -16.77
N GLY A 68 -0.43 -3.00 -17.53
CA GLY A 68 -0.24 -1.64 -17.00
C GLY A 68 -1.47 -1.17 -16.22
N ARG A 69 -1.26 -0.69 -14.97
CA ARG A 69 -2.33 -0.27 -14.07
C ARG A 69 -1.85 0.72 -13.02
N ASN A 70 -2.77 1.26 -12.26
CA ASN A 70 -2.50 2.15 -11.13
C ASN A 70 -3.40 1.79 -9.93
N ALA A 71 -3.19 2.43 -8.80
CA ALA A 71 -3.97 2.23 -7.57
C ALA A 71 -4.04 0.75 -7.14
N LEU A 72 -2.94 0.04 -7.36
CA LEU A 72 -2.72 -1.36 -6.98
C LEU A 72 -2.02 -1.43 -5.63
N TYR A 73 -1.92 -2.62 -5.07
CA TYR A 73 -1.12 -2.90 -3.88
C TYR A 73 0.00 -3.89 -4.20
N ALA A 74 1.08 -3.86 -3.43
CA ALA A 74 2.18 -4.81 -3.58
C ALA A 74 2.74 -5.21 -2.22
N VAL A 75 3.20 -6.46 -2.14
CA VAL A 75 3.87 -7.04 -0.96
C VAL A 75 5.13 -7.79 -1.38
N GLY A 76 6.08 -7.93 -0.47
CA GLY A 76 7.31 -8.68 -0.74
C GLY A 76 8.57 -7.84 -0.68
N THR A 77 9.56 -8.19 -1.49
CA THR A 77 10.90 -7.57 -1.55
C THR A 77 11.21 -7.07 -2.96
N SER A 78 12.32 -6.36 -3.12
CA SER A 78 12.80 -5.93 -4.46
C SER A 78 13.14 -7.09 -5.42
N THR A 79 13.36 -8.28 -4.90
CA THR A 79 13.71 -9.47 -5.70
C THR A 79 12.59 -10.50 -5.78
N ALA A 80 11.53 -10.37 -4.97
CA ALA A 80 10.37 -11.24 -4.99
C ALA A 80 9.14 -10.46 -4.51
N SER A 81 8.26 -10.07 -5.41
CA SER A 81 7.09 -9.25 -5.11
C SER A 81 5.82 -9.84 -5.70
N LEU A 82 4.69 -9.54 -5.07
CA LEU A 82 3.34 -9.81 -5.55
C LEU A 82 2.62 -8.48 -5.71
N ALA A 83 2.14 -8.18 -6.92
CA ALA A 83 1.36 -6.98 -7.23
C ALA A 83 -0.06 -7.38 -7.62
N PHE A 84 -1.06 -6.84 -6.91
CA PHE A 84 -2.45 -7.25 -7.10
C PHE A 84 -3.43 -6.09 -7.06
N GLY A 85 -4.58 -6.27 -7.74
CA GLY A 85 -5.60 -5.24 -7.90
C GLY A 85 -5.14 -4.09 -8.79
N GLY A 86 -5.67 -2.92 -8.53
CA GLY A 86 -5.52 -1.73 -9.37
C GLY A 86 -6.68 -1.60 -10.35
N THR A 87 -6.42 -1.08 -11.53
CA THR A 87 -7.42 -1.00 -12.59
C THR A 87 -7.72 -2.42 -13.10
N GLY A 88 -8.57 -3.15 -12.38
CA GLY A 88 -8.92 -4.55 -12.67
C GLY A 88 -8.70 -5.48 -11.46
N ASN A 89 -8.65 -6.78 -11.72
CA ASN A 89 -8.43 -7.82 -10.71
C ASN A 89 -7.12 -8.58 -10.90
N HIS A 90 -6.19 -8.03 -11.65
CA HIS A 90 -4.91 -8.66 -12.00
C HIS A 90 -4.05 -8.98 -10.79
N ASN A 91 -3.31 -10.07 -10.90
CA ASN A 91 -2.33 -10.52 -9.90
C ASN A 91 -1.09 -11.02 -10.62
N GLU A 92 0.06 -10.43 -10.32
CA GLU A 92 1.34 -10.77 -10.96
C GLU A 92 2.43 -10.93 -9.89
N SER A 93 3.32 -11.90 -10.10
CA SER A 93 4.49 -12.13 -9.26
C SER A 93 5.78 -11.74 -9.97
N TRP A 94 6.67 -11.10 -9.23
CA TRP A 94 8.04 -10.72 -9.63
C TRP A 94 9.06 -11.72 -9.06
N ASN A 95 9.97 -12.18 -9.89
CA ASN A 95 11.02 -13.14 -9.48
C ASN A 95 12.45 -12.54 -9.44
N GLY A 96 12.56 -11.21 -9.51
CA GLY A 96 13.84 -10.49 -9.61
C GLY A 96 14.26 -10.14 -11.03
N SER A 97 13.56 -10.68 -12.06
CA SER A 97 13.88 -10.41 -13.47
C SER A 97 12.66 -10.24 -14.38
N ALA A 98 11.56 -10.88 -14.08
CA ALA A 98 10.33 -10.81 -14.87
C ALA A 98 9.08 -10.95 -14.01
N TRP A 99 7.98 -10.36 -14.49
CA TRP A 99 6.64 -10.53 -13.96
C TRP A 99 5.93 -11.69 -14.64
N THR A 100 5.20 -12.46 -13.86
CA THR A 100 4.39 -13.59 -14.30
C THR A 100 2.97 -13.44 -13.78
N GLU A 101 1.99 -13.56 -14.67
CA GLU A 101 0.58 -13.58 -14.27
C GLU A 101 0.25 -14.81 -13.43
N LEU A 102 -0.51 -14.57 -12.36
CA LEU A 102 -1.08 -15.59 -11.49
C LEU A 102 -2.60 -15.55 -11.55
N ASN A 103 -3.28 -16.42 -10.78
CA ASN A 103 -4.73 -16.36 -10.65
C ASN A 103 -5.17 -15.01 -10.07
N ASN A 104 -6.10 -14.37 -10.74
CA ASN A 104 -6.60 -13.05 -10.40
C ASN A 104 -7.46 -13.06 -9.12
N LEU A 105 -7.63 -11.89 -8.51
CA LEU A 105 -8.63 -11.67 -7.46
C LEU A 105 -10.04 -12.02 -7.99
N ASN A 106 -10.91 -12.47 -7.10
CA ASN A 106 -12.32 -12.74 -7.44
C ASN A 106 -13.08 -11.43 -7.70
N THR A 107 -12.72 -10.36 -6.99
CA THR A 107 -13.34 -9.04 -7.12
C THR A 107 -12.35 -8.02 -7.67
N SER A 108 -12.71 -7.36 -8.79
CA SER A 108 -11.95 -6.23 -9.32
C SER A 108 -11.99 -5.06 -8.35
N ARG A 109 -10.83 -4.49 -8.01
CA ARG A 109 -10.73 -3.39 -7.05
C ARG A 109 -9.49 -2.53 -7.26
N SER A 110 -9.66 -1.21 -7.26
CA SER A 110 -8.60 -0.21 -7.18
C SER A 110 -8.61 0.48 -5.82
N ASP A 111 -7.57 1.24 -5.50
CA ASP A 111 -7.44 1.92 -4.20
C ASP A 111 -7.65 0.99 -2.99
N LEU A 112 -7.25 -0.25 -3.16
CA LEU A 112 -7.32 -1.29 -2.14
C LEU A 112 -6.15 -1.17 -1.16
N SER A 113 -6.29 -1.86 -0.04
CA SER A 113 -5.21 -2.11 0.90
C SER A 113 -4.82 -3.59 0.90
N GLY A 114 -3.66 -3.90 1.44
CA GLY A 114 -3.19 -5.27 1.49
C GLY A 114 -2.15 -5.51 2.58
N ALA A 115 -1.82 -6.79 2.80
CA ALA A 115 -0.79 -7.24 3.73
C ALA A 115 -0.27 -8.61 3.31
N GLY A 116 0.89 -9.02 3.79
CA GLY A 116 1.37 -10.39 3.61
C GLY A 116 2.70 -10.52 2.90
N THR A 117 2.85 -11.65 2.24
CA THR A 117 4.04 -12.06 1.47
C THR A 117 3.65 -12.47 0.05
N THR A 118 4.63 -12.81 -0.76
CA THR A 118 4.40 -13.28 -2.15
C THR A 118 3.61 -14.59 -2.25
N THR A 119 3.52 -15.37 -1.19
CA THR A 119 2.83 -16.67 -1.16
C THR A 119 1.64 -16.71 -0.21
N ALA A 120 1.43 -15.67 0.60
CA ALA A 120 0.33 -15.57 1.53
C ALA A 120 -0.01 -14.08 1.74
N ALA A 121 -1.03 -13.59 1.06
CA ALA A 121 -1.40 -12.17 1.07
C ALA A 121 -2.89 -11.97 1.34
N LEU A 122 -3.24 -10.80 1.84
CA LEU A 122 -4.61 -10.30 1.94
C LEU A 122 -4.78 -9.10 1.01
N ALA A 123 -5.94 -9.02 0.36
CA ALA A 123 -6.44 -7.86 -0.35
C ALA A 123 -7.78 -7.46 0.28
N TYR A 124 -7.93 -6.23 0.71
CA TYR A 124 -9.14 -5.77 1.41
C TYR A 124 -9.52 -4.35 1.07
N GLY A 125 -10.82 -4.09 1.15
CA GLY A 125 -11.38 -2.79 0.77
C GLY A 125 -11.25 -2.48 -0.71
N GLY A 126 -11.28 -1.21 -1.05
CA GLY A 126 -11.12 -0.70 -2.41
C GLY A 126 -12.21 0.26 -2.83
N GLU A 127 -12.07 0.79 -4.03
CA GLU A 127 -12.96 1.79 -4.61
C GLU A 127 -14.43 1.39 -4.50
N SER A 128 -15.31 2.38 -4.42
CA SER A 128 -16.74 2.22 -4.13
C SER A 128 -17.06 1.72 -2.72
N GLY A 129 -16.05 1.66 -1.84
CA GLY A 129 -16.23 1.26 -0.44
C GLY A 129 -16.53 -0.22 -0.29
N LEU A 130 -15.76 -1.05 -0.98
CA LEU A 130 -15.82 -2.50 -0.80
C LEU A 130 -15.45 -2.87 0.64
N THR A 131 -16.14 -3.87 1.19
CA THR A 131 -15.82 -4.50 2.48
C THR A 131 -15.03 -5.79 2.30
N ASN A 132 -15.13 -6.41 1.13
CA ASN A 132 -14.58 -7.73 0.86
C ASN A 132 -13.11 -7.84 1.19
N THR A 133 -12.76 -8.96 1.83
CA THR A 133 -11.38 -9.38 2.05
C THR A 133 -11.14 -10.71 1.33
N GLU A 134 -10.06 -10.78 0.57
CA GLU A 134 -9.61 -11.98 -0.10
C GLU A 134 -8.22 -12.40 0.41
N ASN A 135 -8.04 -13.69 0.63
CA ASN A 135 -6.77 -14.31 1.07
C ASN A 135 -6.17 -15.10 -0.09
N PHE A 136 -4.91 -14.81 -0.40
CA PHE A 136 -4.09 -15.54 -1.36
C PHE A 136 -3.27 -16.60 -0.66
N ASN A 137 -3.34 -17.85 -1.14
CA ASN A 137 -2.62 -19.01 -0.59
C ASN A 137 -1.37 -19.41 -1.38
N GLY A 138 -0.89 -18.53 -2.26
CA GLY A 138 0.21 -18.82 -3.20
C GLY A 138 -0.26 -19.31 -4.57
N THR A 139 -1.55 -19.67 -4.71
CA THR A 139 -2.12 -20.18 -5.96
C THR A 139 -3.40 -19.45 -6.33
N SER A 140 -4.33 -19.28 -5.40
CA SER A 140 -5.65 -18.69 -5.65
C SER A 140 -6.09 -17.77 -4.53
N TRP A 141 -6.99 -16.86 -4.86
CA TRP A 141 -7.65 -15.98 -3.93
C TRP A 141 -8.98 -16.61 -3.45
N THR A 142 -9.25 -16.50 -2.18
CA THR A 142 -10.48 -16.98 -1.54
C THR A 142 -11.03 -15.90 -0.63
N GLU A 143 -12.32 -15.62 -0.72
CA GLU A 143 -13.01 -14.65 0.14
C GLU A 143 -13.01 -15.14 1.59
N VAL A 144 -12.72 -14.23 2.51
CA VAL A 144 -12.73 -14.44 3.96
C VAL A 144 -13.61 -13.37 4.61
N ASN A 145 -13.65 -13.28 5.95
CA ASN A 145 -14.51 -12.31 6.63
C ASN A 145 -14.17 -10.86 6.28
N ASP A 146 -15.20 -10.09 6.04
CA ASP A 146 -15.17 -8.72 5.56
C ASP A 146 -14.76 -7.71 6.63
N LEU A 147 -14.29 -6.54 6.18
CA LEU A 147 -14.17 -5.33 6.99
C LEU A 147 -15.52 -4.95 7.61
N SER A 148 -15.49 -4.28 8.75
CA SER A 148 -16.71 -3.80 9.43
C SER A 148 -17.40 -2.66 8.66
N GLY A 149 -16.71 -2.03 7.72
CA GLY A 149 -17.24 -0.98 6.82
C GLY A 149 -16.34 -0.77 5.63
N GLY A 150 -16.91 -0.34 4.51
CA GLY A 150 -16.17 -0.11 3.27
C GLY A 150 -15.15 1.02 3.40
N ILE A 151 -13.92 0.77 3.00
CA ILE A 151 -12.81 1.72 3.01
C ILE A 151 -12.06 1.63 1.66
N PHE A 152 -11.68 2.78 1.12
CA PHE A 152 -10.79 2.88 -0.05
C PHE A 152 -9.71 3.95 0.16
N GLY A 153 -8.56 3.77 -0.49
CA GLY A 153 -7.40 4.65 -0.35
C GLY A 153 -6.83 4.68 1.08
N GLY A 154 -7.14 3.68 1.90
CA GLY A 154 -6.47 3.42 3.15
C GLY A 154 -5.13 2.72 2.91
N TRP A 155 -4.41 2.42 3.98
CA TRP A 155 -3.16 1.69 3.89
C TRP A 155 -3.19 0.41 4.73
N GLY A 156 -2.42 -0.56 4.30
CA GLY A 156 -2.30 -1.85 4.96
C GLY A 156 -0.90 -2.16 5.44
N SER A 157 -0.79 -2.96 6.47
CA SER A 157 0.48 -3.55 6.92
C SER A 157 0.23 -4.91 7.57
N GLY A 158 1.29 -5.68 7.78
CA GLY A 158 1.21 -6.97 8.47
C GLY A 158 1.38 -8.17 7.55
N ILE A 159 0.86 -9.30 8.01
CA ILE A 159 0.88 -10.58 7.30
C ILE A 159 -0.55 -11.11 7.10
N SER A 160 -0.72 -12.14 6.28
CA SER A 160 -2.05 -12.68 5.93
C SER A 160 -2.87 -13.21 7.11
N THR A 161 -2.27 -13.44 8.27
CA THR A 161 -2.94 -13.87 9.51
C THR A 161 -2.97 -12.82 10.61
N SER A 162 -2.35 -11.67 10.39
CA SER A 162 -2.37 -10.53 11.31
C SER A 162 -2.11 -9.26 10.52
N ALA A 163 -3.16 -8.59 10.11
CA ALA A 163 -3.10 -7.41 9.24
C ALA A 163 -3.75 -6.19 9.89
N LEU A 164 -3.32 -5.03 9.49
CA LEU A 164 -3.86 -3.74 9.91
C LEU A 164 -4.34 -2.97 8.67
N LEU A 165 -5.54 -2.40 8.75
CA LEU A 165 -6.05 -1.36 7.87
C LEU A 165 -6.12 -0.05 8.63
N TYR A 166 -5.71 1.07 8.05
CA TYR A 166 -5.82 2.38 8.67
C TYR A 166 -6.03 3.51 7.66
N GLY A 167 -6.78 4.53 8.09
CA GLY A 167 -7.09 5.71 7.28
C GLY A 167 -7.99 5.43 6.08
N GLY A 168 -7.89 6.28 5.07
CA GLY A 168 -8.68 6.19 3.85
C GLY A 168 -9.98 6.99 3.89
N LYS A 169 -10.91 6.61 3.03
CA LYS A 169 -12.24 7.21 2.88
C LYS A 169 -13.33 6.17 3.00
N THR A 170 -14.48 6.57 3.52
CA THR A 170 -15.73 5.79 3.50
C THR A 170 -16.52 6.05 2.22
N PRO A 171 -17.52 5.22 1.87
CA PRO A 171 -18.38 5.43 0.68
C PRO A 171 -19.10 6.78 0.65
N ALA A 172 -19.47 7.34 1.81
CA ALA A 172 -19.98 8.71 1.93
C ALA A 172 -18.83 9.71 2.02
N PRO A 173 -18.08 10.03 0.96
CA PRO A 173 -16.67 10.38 0.83
C PRO A 173 -16.13 11.21 2.00
N ALA A 174 -16.11 10.62 3.18
CA ALA A 174 -15.55 11.20 4.38
C ALA A 174 -14.20 10.57 4.69
N PHE A 175 -13.20 11.40 4.92
CA PHE A 175 -11.92 10.94 5.44
C PHE A 175 -12.12 10.30 6.82
N THR A 176 -11.42 9.23 7.08
CA THR A 176 -11.58 8.49 8.35
C THR A 176 -10.25 8.31 9.08
N THR A 177 -10.32 8.34 10.40
CA THR A 177 -9.22 7.95 11.28
C THR A 177 -9.28 6.48 11.67
N LYS A 178 -10.28 5.76 11.16
CA LYS A 178 -10.56 4.38 11.51
C LYS A 178 -9.34 3.48 11.26
N ALA A 179 -9.14 2.53 12.16
CA ALA A 179 -8.24 1.41 11.94
C ALA A 179 -8.93 0.11 12.35
N GLU A 180 -8.67 -0.94 11.59
CA GLU A 180 -9.13 -2.29 11.85
C GLU A 180 -7.96 -3.26 11.85
N ILE A 181 -7.99 -4.23 12.75
CA ILE A 181 -7.01 -5.31 12.82
C ILE A 181 -7.67 -6.64 12.45
N PHE A 182 -6.98 -7.42 11.63
CA PHE A 182 -7.34 -8.79 11.27
C PHE A 182 -6.57 -9.78 12.14
N ASP A 183 -7.26 -10.72 12.77
CA ASP A 183 -6.66 -11.73 13.66
C ASP A 183 -6.40 -13.08 12.99
N GLY A 184 -6.52 -13.14 11.66
CA GLY A 184 -6.43 -14.37 10.86
C GLY A 184 -7.82 -14.97 10.56
N THR A 185 -8.89 -14.44 11.18
CA THR A 185 -10.25 -14.92 11.02
C THR A 185 -11.23 -13.77 10.74
N SER A 186 -11.16 -12.71 11.53
CA SER A 186 -12.10 -11.58 11.48
C SER A 186 -11.41 -10.24 11.66
N TRP A 187 -12.08 -9.19 11.18
CA TRP A 187 -11.69 -7.80 11.41
C TRP A 187 -12.37 -7.25 12.66
N ALA A 188 -11.61 -6.50 13.44
CA ALA A 188 -12.11 -5.77 14.59
C ALA A 188 -11.58 -4.34 14.58
N GLU A 189 -12.42 -3.38 14.96
CA GLU A 189 -11.95 -2.00 15.15
C GLU A 189 -10.91 -1.95 16.27
N THR A 190 -9.87 -1.18 16.03
CA THR A 190 -8.82 -0.89 17.00
C THR A 190 -8.71 0.61 17.23
N GLY A 191 -7.63 1.12 17.79
CA GLY A 191 -7.44 2.57 18.00
C GLY A 191 -7.65 3.37 16.71
N SER A 192 -7.72 4.68 16.81
CA SER A 192 -7.87 5.57 15.66
C SER A 192 -6.59 6.34 15.38
N MET A 193 -6.34 6.66 14.11
CA MET A 193 -5.29 7.61 13.74
C MET A 193 -5.57 8.99 14.34
N ALA A 194 -4.55 9.77 14.59
CA ALA A 194 -4.73 11.14 15.08
C ALA A 194 -5.30 12.07 14.00
N THR A 195 -4.89 11.86 12.75
CA THR A 195 -5.34 12.63 11.59
C THR A 195 -5.91 11.69 10.53
N ALA A 196 -7.09 12.01 10.03
CA ALA A 196 -7.70 11.28 8.91
C ALA A 196 -6.95 11.59 7.62
N ILE A 197 -6.38 10.58 6.98
CA ILE A 197 -5.57 10.71 5.76
C ILE A 197 -5.90 9.56 4.80
N THR A 198 -5.86 9.86 3.51
CA THR A 198 -6.00 8.91 2.42
C THR A 198 -4.82 8.99 1.46
N GLN A 199 -4.65 7.99 0.61
CA GLN A 199 -3.61 7.97 -0.45
C GLN A 199 -2.20 8.29 0.09
N SER A 200 -1.94 7.87 1.32
CA SER A 200 -0.64 8.01 1.96
C SER A 200 0.35 6.93 1.48
N GLY A 201 1.61 7.07 1.84
CA GLY A 201 2.56 5.96 1.87
C GLY A 201 2.51 5.26 3.22
N GLY A 202 2.96 4.02 3.30
CA GLY A 202 3.03 3.33 4.57
C GLY A 202 3.98 2.12 4.52
N SER A 203 4.29 1.58 5.69
CA SER A 203 5.11 0.38 5.78
C SER A 203 4.34 -0.83 5.24
N VAL A 204 4.96 -1.57 4.34
CA VAL A 204 4.49 -2.89 3.90
C VAL A 204 5.26 -3.94 4.67
N GLY A 205 4.55 -4.84 5.33
CA GLY A 205 5.16 -5.84 6.22
C GLY A 205 5.09 -5.43 7.70
N GLY A 206 5.61 -6.27 8.56
CA GLY A 206 5.47 -6.13 10.01
C GLY A 206 4.50 -7.18 10.56
N THR A 207 4.02 -6.97 11.78
CA THR A 207 3.22 -7.95 12.52
C THR A 207 1.73 -7.60 12.60
N GLY A 208 1.25 -6.60 11.86
CA GLY A 208 -0.11 -6.06 12.03
C GLY A 208 -0.28 -5.25 13.32
N THR A 209 0.77 -5.15 14.11
CA THR A 209 0.77 -4.45 15.41
C THR A 209 1.57 -3.16 15.39
N THR A 210 2.31 -2.91 14.32
CA THR A 210 3.09 -1.68 14.09
C THR A 210 2.98 -1.26 12.63
N ALA A 211 2.86 0.03 12.41
CA ALA A 211 2.84 0.60 11.06
C ALA A 211 3.39 2.03 11.06
N LEU A 212 3.89 2.45 9.92
CA LEU A 212 4.25 3.82 9.61
C LEU A 212 3.35 4.33 8.49
N GLN A 213 2.82 5.53 8.65
CA GLN A 213 2.10 6.25 7.60
C GLN A 213 2.84 7.55 7.33
N ALA A 214 3.05 7.89 6.09
CA ALA A 214 3.72 9.11 5.67
C ALA A 214 2.96 9.81 4.56
N GLY A 215 2.82 11.12 4.69
CA GLY A 215 2.15 11.96 3.71
C GLY A 215 0.68 11.61 3.48
N GLY A 216 0.19 11.91 2.28
CA GLY A 216 -1.19 11.68 1.87
C GLY A 216 -2.00 12.95 1.75
N ASP A 217 -3.33 12.83 1.64
CA ASP A 217 -4.22 13.98 1.58
C ASP A 217 -5.40 13.85 2.57
N ASN A 218 -6.02 14.97 2.89
CA ASN A 218 -7.27 15.04 3.64
C ASN A 218 -8.13 16.21 3.13
N ALA A 219 -9.18 16.57 3.88
CA ALA A 219 -10.09 17.66 3.51
C ALA A 219 -9.40 19.03 3.34
N ASP A 220 -8.24 19.24 3.97
CA ASP A 220 -7.46 20.48 3.92
C ASP A 220 -6.34 20.43 2.87
N GLY A 221 -6.21 19.34 2.10
CA GLY A 221 -5.20 19.13 1.06
C GLY A 221 -4.07 18.18 1.48
N TYR A 222 -2.97 18.21 0.72
CA TYR A 222 -1.81 17.35 0.94
C TYR A 222 -1.16 17.59 2.30
N LYS A 223 -0.65 16.52 2.88
CA LYS A 223 0.00 16.49 4.20
C LYS A 223 1.41 15.93 4.09
N ASP A 224 2.29 16.50 4.87
CA ASP A 224 3.68 16.12 5.10
C ASP A 224 3.89 15.38 6.44
N THR A 225 2.79 15.06 7.10
CA THR A 225 2.80 14.42 8.43
C THR A 225 3.15 12.94 8.35
N THR A 226 3.86 12.46 9.37
CA THR A 226 4.15 11.04 9.57
C THR A 226 3.50 10.57 10.87
N GLN A 227 2.86 9.41 10.84
CA GLN A 227 2.21 8.81 12.01
C GLN A 227 2.71 7.38 12.21
N GLU A 228 3.03 7.02 13.44
CA GLU A 228 3.39 5.66 13.84
C GLU A 228 2.23 5.01 14.61
N PHE A 229 1.96 3.77 14.28
CA PHE A 229 1.02 2.91 15.00
C PHE A 229 1.76 1.85 15.80
N SER A 230 1.34 1.66 17.06
CA SER A 230 1.69 0.50 17.88
C SER A 230 0.45 0.01 18.62
N THR A 231 0.33 -1.28 18.88
CA THR A 231 -0.85 -1.89 19.53
C THR A 231 -1.16 -1.37 20.91
N GLU A 232 -0.23 -0.71 21.58
CA GLU A 232 -0.46 -0.18 22.92
C GLU A 232 -1.05 1.24 22.91
N ASN A 233 -0.85 2.01 21.85
CA ASN A 233 -1.48 3.31 21.63
C ASN A 233 -1.11 3.85 20.25
N PHE A 234 -2.03 4.55 19.55
CA PHE A 234 -1.65 5.46 18.47
C PHE A 234 -0.83 6.61 19.07
N VAL A 235 0.46 6.56 18.93
CA VAL A 235 1.34 7.69 19.24
C VAL A 235 1.58 8.45 17.95
N THR A 236 0.91 9.58 17.82
CA THR A 236 1.24 10.53 16.75
C THR A 236 2.56 11.17 17.07
N LYS A 237 3.57 10.88 16.27
CA LYS A 237 4.73 11.75 16.15
C LYS A 237 4.52 12.59 14.90
N THR A 238 4.13 13.82 15.08
CA THR A 238 4.17 14.80 14.00
C THR A 238 5.60 15.25 13.85
N PHE A 239 6.21 14.96 12.72
CA PHE A 239 7.50 15.52 12.37
C PHE A 239 7.21 16.57 11.30
N ASP A 240 7.32 17.85 11.68
CA ASP A 240 7.33 18.95 10.73
C ASP A 240 8.66 18.90 9.98
N THR A 241 8.59 18.81 8.68
CA THR A 241 9.71 19.11 7.79
C THR A 241 9.57 20.56 7.39
N ASP A 242 10.33 21.43 8.04
CA ASP A 242 10.53 22.83 7.59
C ASP A 242 11.33 22.85 6.27
#